data_c24c7b2e4fde0cb1c65630c18954ce88
#
_entry.id   c24c7b2e4fde0cb1c65630c18954ce88
#
_cell.length_a   1.000
_cell.length_b   1.000
_cell.length_c   1.000
_cell.angle_alpha   90.00
_cell.angle_beta   90.00
_cell.angle_gamma   90.00
#
_symmetry.space_group_name_H-M   'P 1'
#
loop_
_entity.id
_entity.type
_entity.pdbx_description
1 polymer ?
#
loop_
_entity_poly.entity_id
_entity_poly.type
_entity_poly.pdbx_seq_one_letter_code
_entity_poly.pdbx_strand_id
1 'polypeptide(L)'
;AASDVYKRQALVKPQFEAGKENVGKKGVVRDPKVHADVIKKVVAFAKEEGFGIAGLDFSPIKGPEGNIEYLLHLTLGDDNAVSETMIDELVSKSHGDLDKPQTQE
;
A
#
# COMPACT_ATOMS: atom_id res chain seq x y z
N ALA A 1 -2.91 -23.57 17.75
CA ALA A 1 -2.73 -23.31 17.31
C ALA A 1 -2.69 -22.46 16.68
N ALA A 2 -2.91 -22.40 16.61
CA ALA A 2 -2.89 -21.80 16.07
C ALA A 2 -2.23 -21.20 15.63
N SER A 3 -2.01 -21.34 15.60
CA SER A 3 -1.46 -20.99 15.20
C SER A 3 -1.02 -20.30 14.88
N ASP A 4 -1.01 -20.46 15.28
CA ASP A 4 -0.56 -20.11 14.81
C ASP A 4 -0.55 -19.31 14.09
N VAL A 5 -1.06 -19.19 13.81
CA VAL A 5 -1.15 -18.29 12.72
C VAL A 5 -1.30 -16.89 13.20
N TYR A 6 -0.22 -16.22 13.31
CA TYR A 6 -0.22 -14.84 13.66
C TYR A 6 -0.38 -14.01 12.38
N LYS A 7 -1.45 -13.26 12.28
CA LYS A 7 -1.69 -12.40 11.12
C LYS A 7 -1.81 -10.97 11.58
N ARG A 8 -1.30 -10.07 10.79
CA ARG A 8 -1.34 -8.66 11.10
C ARG A 8 -1.57 -7.88 9.82
N GLN A 9 -2.37 -6.84 9.92
CA GLN A 9 -2.53 -5.89 8.83
C GLN A 9 -1.74 -4.64 9.16
N ALA A 10 -1.08 -4.10 8.15
CA ALA A 10 -0.41 -2.81 8.27
C ALA A 10 -1.02 -1.88 7.25
N LEU A 11 -1.38 -0.69 7.68
CA LEU A 11 -1.95 0.32 6.81
C LEU A 11 -0.80 1.16 6.26
N VAL A 12 -0.65 1.16 4.94
CA VAL A 12 0.41 1.91 4.29
C VAL A 12 -0.17 3.23 3.80
N LYS A 13 0.39 4.31 4.32
CA LYS A 13 -0.08 5.66 4.02
C LYS A 13 1.02 6.42 3.29
N PRO A 14 0.96 6.49 1.95
CA PRO A 14 2.04 7.13 1.20
C PRO A 14 2.33 8.56 1.63
N GLN A 15 1.32 9.30 2.07
CA GLN A 15 1.51 10.67 2.51
C GLN A 15 2.45 10.80 3.70
N PHE A 16 2.64 9.72 4.47
CA PHE A 16 3.55 9.74 5.61
C PHE A 16 4.88 9.06 5.31
N GLU A 17 4.92 8.23 4.24
CA GLU A 17 6.10 7.41 3.96
C GLU A 17 6.93 7.94 2.80
N ALA A 18 6.37 8.83 1.98
CA ALA A 18 6.99 9.20 0.72
C ALA A 18 8.07 10.27 0.82
N GLY A 19 8.15 10.97 1.95
CA GLY A 19 9.05 12.09 2.07
C GLY A 19 8.39 13.38 1.57
N LYS A 20 8.81 14.49 2.12
CA LYS A 20 8.17 15.78 1.86
C LYS A 20 8.17 16.19 0.41
N GLU A 21 9.25 15.86 -0.31
CA GLU A 21 9.39 16.27 -1.69
C GLU A 21 8.35 15.61 -2.60
N ASN A 22 7.75 14.52 -2.16
CA ASN A 22 6.75 13.79 -2.95
C ASN A 22 5.33 14.07 -2.52
N VAL A 23 5.15 14.92 -1.51
CA VAL A 23 3.82 15.24 -1.01
C VAL A 23 3.41 16.61 -1.56
N GLY A 24 2.30 16.63 -2.26
CA GLY A 24 1.80 17.86 -2.85
C GLY A 24 1.10 18.74 -1.85
N LYS A 25 0.46 19.77 -2.38
CA LYS A 25 -0.36 20.65 -1.57
C LYS A 25 -1.45 19.84 -0.87
N LYS A 26 -1.83 20.26 0.31
CA LYS A 26 -2.86 19.59 1.12
C LYS A 26 -2.46 18.20 1.59
N GLY A 27 -1.17 17.87 1.51
CA GLY A 27 -0.70 16.61 2.06
C GLY A 27 -1.09 15.38 1.24
N VAL A 28 -1.21 15.53 -0.07
CA VAL A 28 -1.65 14.43 -0.93
C VAL A 28 -0.51 13.95 -1.82
N VAL A 29 -0.31 12.64 -1.85
CA VAL A 29 0.63 11.99 -2.77
C VAL A 29 -0.20 11.44 -3.93
N ARG A 30 0.02 11.97 -5.13
CA ARG A 30 -0.78 11.62 -6.29
C ARG A 30 -0.09 10.72 -7.31
N ASP A 31 1.24 10.67 -7.26
CA ASP A 31 2.01 9.94 -8.27
C ASP A 31 1.97 8.44 -8.01
N PRO A 32 1.43 7.64 -8.94
CA PRO A 32 1.39 6.18 -8.75
C PRO A 32 2.76 5.57 -8.56
N LYS A 33 3.79 6.13 -9.18
CA LYS A 33 5.15 5.62 -9.00
C LYS A 33 5.61 5.77 -7.55
N VAL A 34 5.26 6.89 -6.93
CA VAL A 34 5.61 7.10 -5.53
C VAL A 34 4.87 6.11 -4.65
N HIS A 35 3.60 5.86 -4.95
CA HIS A 35 2.84 4.84 -4.21
C HIS A 35 3.49 3.47 -4.30
N ALA A 36 3.88 3.07 -5.52
CA ALA A 36 4.53 1.77 -5.70
C ALA A 36 5.85 1.70 -4.95
N ASP A 37 6.65 2.76 -5.02
CA ASP A 37 7.94 2.79 -4.33
C ASP A 37 7.77 2.70 -2.81
N VAL A 38 6.78 3.40 -2.26
CA VAL A 38 6.50 3.35 -0.84
C VAL A 38 6.13 1.93 -0.41
N ILE A 39 5.24 1.29 -1.16
CA ILE A 39 4.83 -0.07 -0.82
C ILE A 39 6.03 -1.01 -0.88
N LYS A 40 6.87 -0.89 -1.90
CA LYS A 40 8.05 -1.73 -2.03
C LYS A 40 8.99 -1.57 -0.85
N LYS A 41 9.17 -0.32 -0.38
CA LYS A 41 10.00 -0.07 0.79
C LYS A 41 9.42 -0.68 2.05
N VAL A 42 8.12 -0.55 2.24
CA VAL A 42 7.46 -1.11 3.43
C VAL A 42 7.55 -2.63 3.40
N VAL A 43 7.35 -3.24 2.25
CA VAL A 43 7.47 -4.69 2.10
C VAL A 43 8.88 -5.14 2.44
N ALA A 44 9.89 -4.46 1.91
CA ALA A 44 11.28 -4.82 2.19
C ALA A 44 11.60 -4.71 3.68
N PHE A 45 11.13 -3.63 4.30
CA PHE A 45 11.35 -3.43 5.73
C PHE A 45 10.67 -4.53 6.54
N ALA A 46 9.44 -4.89 6.20
CA ALA A 46 8.72 -5.92 6.93
C ALA A 46 9.46 -7.26 6.84
N LYS A 47 10.00 -7.58 5.66
CA LYS A 47 10.77 -8.81 5.49
C LYS A 47 12.02 -8.80 6.34
N GLU A 48 12.70 -7.66 6.41
CA GLU A 48 13.88 -7.54 7.26
C GLU A 48 13.56 -7.76 8.73
N GLU A 49 12.35 -7.39 9.13
CA GLU A 49 11.90 -7.55 10.50
C GLU A 49 11.37 -8.95 10.79
N GLY A 50 11.43 -9.85 9.82
CA GLY A 50 11.05 -11.23 10.02
C GLY A 50 9.62 -11.57 9.67
N PHE A 51 8.90 -10.65 9.05
CA PHE A 51 7.52 -10.92 8.64
C PHE A 51 7.47 -11.51 7.25
N GLY A 52 6.49 -12.38 7.04
CA GLY A 52 6.13 -12.80 5.69
C GLY A 52 5.07 -11.88 5.13
N ILE A 53 4.95 -11.85 3.82
CA ILE A 53 3.99 -11.02 3.12
C ILE A 53 2.93 -11.92 2.51
N ALA A 54 1.73 -11.89 3.06
CA ALA A 54 0.65 -12.78 2.62
C ALA A 54 -0.24 -12.14 1.58
N GLY A 55 -0.29 -10.81 1.52
CA GLY A 55 -1.16 -10.16 0.54
C GLY A 55 -1.08 -8.66 0.63
N LEU A 56 -1.66 -8.03 -0.38
CA LEU A 56 -1.70 -6.58 -0.48
C LEU A 56 -3.02 -6.19 -1.13
N ASP A 57 -3.63 -5.14 -0.60
CA ASP A 57 -4.85 -4.61 -1.20
C ASP A 57 -4.87 -3.11 -0.98
N PHE A 58 -5.85 -2.43 -1.55
CA PHE A 58 -6.00 -1.01 -1.28
C PHE A 58 -7.33 -0.77 -0.59
N SER A 59 -7.37 0.29 0.23
CA SER A 59 -8.59 0.65 0.90
C SER A 59 -9.59 1.19 -0.11
N PRO A 60 -10.85 0.74 -0.08
CA PRO A 60 -11.85 1.25 -1.01
C PRO A 60 -12.26 2.69 -0.72
N ILE A 61 -11.85 3.21 0.43
CA ILE A 61 -12.18 4.57 0.84
C ILE A 61 -10.88 5.34 0.94
N LYS A 62 -10.82 6.50 0.29
CA LYS A 62 -9.64 7.36 0.41
C LYS A 62 -9.51 7.90 1.82
N GLY A 63 -8.27 8.04 2.26
CA GLY A 63 -7.97 8.61 3.55
C GLY A 63 -8.00 10.13 3.52
N PRO A 64 -7.40 10.75 4.53
CA PRO A 64 -7.44 12.21 4.65
C PRO A 64 -6.96 12.90 3.38
N GLU A 65 -7.60 13.99 3.05
CA GLU A 65 -7.27 14.83 1.90
C GLU A 65 -7.33 14.10 0.56
N GLY A 66 -7.91 12.91 0.53
CA GLY A 66 -8.04 12.14 -0.69
C GLY A 66 -6.87 11.22 -1.00
N ASN A 67 -6.04 10.93 -0.02
CA ASN A 67 -4.95 9.98 -0.21
C ASN A 67 -5.45 8.55 -0.36
N ILE A 68 -4.87 7.81 -1.31
CA ILE A 68 -5.13 6.38 -1.43
C ILE A 68 -4.23 5.66 -0.43
N GLU A 69 -4.81 4.73 0.32
CA GLU A 69 -4.10 3.97 1.33
C GLU A 69 -4.14 2.49 1.00
N TYR A 70 -3.14 1.76 1.47
CA TYR A 70 -2.99 0.35 1.11
C TYR A 70 -2.95 -0.51 2.37
N LEU A 71 -3.41 -1.75 2.21
CA LEU A 71 -3.45 -2.72 3.32
C LEU A 71 -2.46 -3.82 3.00
N LEU A 72 -1.49 -4.00 3.87
CA LEU A 72 -0.48 -5.02 3.72
C LEU A 72 -0.75 -6.11 4.76
N HIS A 73 -0.88 -7.35 4.29
CA HIS A 73 -1.16 -8.48 5.17
C HIS A 73 0.13 -9.20 5.50
N LEU A 74 0.45 -9.21 6.78
CA LEU A 74 1.70 -9.77 7.30
C LEU A 74 1.43 -11.08 8.03
N THR A 75 2.41 -11.97 7.98
CA THR A 75 2.38 -13.21 8.77
C THR A 75 3.74 -13.36 9.43
N LEU A 76 3.82 -14.27 10.40
CA LEU A 76 5.12 -14.69 10.89
C LEU A 76 5.59 -15.83 9.99
N GLY A 77 6.79 -15.69 9.44
CA GLY A 77 7.35 -16.73 8.61
C GLY A 77 7.86 -16.19 7.29
N ASP A 78 7.89 -17.06 6.29
CA ASP A 78 8.57 -16.76 5.03
C ASP A 78 7.62 -16.51 3.87
N ASP A 79 6.35 -16.19 4.14
CA ASP A 79 5.40 -15.94 3.07
C ASP A 79 5.87 -14.78 2.19
N ASN A 80 5.71 -14.96 0.90
CA ASN A 80 6.15 -13.97 -0.07
C ASN A 80 5.20 -13.99 -1.26
N ALA A 81 3.95 -13.62 -0.98
CA ALA A 81 2.88 -13.71 -1.96
C ALA A 81 2.77 -12.48 -2.86
N VAL A 82 3.55 -11.44 -2.59
CA VAL A 82 3.44 -10.17 -3.32
C VAL A 82 4.74 -9.87 -4.03
N SER A 83 4.70 -9.81 -5.36
CA SER A 83 5.85 -9.45 -6.18
C SER A 83 5.79 -7.96 -6.51
N GLU A 84 6.90 -7.44 -7.05
CA GLU A 84 6.92 -6.04 -7.48
C GLU A 84 5.90 -5.78 -8.59
N THR A 85 5.74 -6.74 -9.49
CA THR A 85 4.74 -6.62 -10.56
C THR A 85 3.34 -6.49 -9.96
N MET A 86 3.04 -7.30 -8.95
CA MET A 86 1.74 -7.24 -8.30
C MET A 86 1.53 -5.89 -7.62
N ILE A 87 2.58 -5.33 -7.04
CA ILE A 87 2.49 -4.00 -6.42
C ILE A 87 2.15 -2.96 -7.50
N ASP A 88 2.86 -2.98 -8.61
CA ASP A 88 2.62 -2.03 -9.69
C ASP A 88 1.20 -2.15 -10.24
N GLU A 89 0.74 -3.38 -10.41
CA GLU A 89 -0.61 -3.61 -10.92
C GLU A 89 -1.68 -3.14 -9.94
N LEU A 90 -1.46 -3.40 -8.67
CA LEU A 90 -2.43 -2.97 -7.66
C LEU A 90 -2.50 -1.45 -7.56
N VAL A 91 -1.35 -0.79 -7.60
CA VAL A 91 -1.31 0.67 -7.56
C VAL A 91 -2.06 1.23 -8.77
N SER A 92 -1.81 0.67 -9.94
CA SER A 92 -2.50 1.11 -11.14
C SER A 92 -4.02 0.93 -11.00
N LYS A 93 -4.44 -0.22 -10.46
CA LYS A 93 -5.85 -0.48 -10.26
C LYS A 93 -6.46 0.49 -9.25
N SER A 94 -5.76 0.77 -8.16
CA SER A 94 -6.28 1.67 -7.13
C SER A 94 -6.49 3.08 -7.70
N HIS A 95 -5.56 3.56 -8.49
CA HIS A 95 -5.72 4.86 -9.13
C HIS A 95 -6.84 4.84 -10.15
N GLY A 96 -6.97 3.78 -10.90
CA GLY A 96 -8.06 3.66 -11.86
C GLY A 96 -9.42 3.66 -11.20
N ASP A 97 -9.55 2.99 -10.06
CA ASP A 97 -10.82 2.86 -9.37
C ASP A 97 -11.17 4.09 -8.54
N LEU A 98 -10.19 4.66 -7.84
CA LEU A 98 -10.45 5.72 -6.87
C LEU A 98 -10.26 7.12 -7.42
N ASP A 99 -9.48 7.28 -8.48
CA ASP A 99 -9.23 8.58 -9.09
C ASP A 99 -10.07 8.81 -10.34
N LYS A 100 -11.12 8.06 -10.52
CA LYS A 100 -11.99 8.24 -11.68
C LYS A 100 -12.61 9.63 -11.66
N PRO A 101 -12.78 10.25 -12.84
CA PRO A 101 -13.50 11.51 -12.90
C PRO A 101 -14.89 11.34 -12.36
N GLN A 102 -15.34 12.34 -11.70
CA GLN A 102 -16.67 12.27 -11.14
C GLN A 102 -17.73 12.38 -12.19
N THR A 103 -17.72 12.77 -13.16
CA THR A 103 -18.69 13.03 -14.06
C THR A 103 -19.61 12.43 -14.57
N GLN A 104 -19.62 12.21 -14.69
CA GLN A 104 -20.12 11.86 -15.16
C GLN A 104 -21.02 11.71 -15.16
N GLU A 105 -21.30 11.83 -15.08
CA GLU A 105 -22.00 11.63 -15.18
C GLU A 105 -22.48 11.79 -15.37
#